data_b073603dc2cdb3ca44093accd03add6b
#
_entry.id   b073603dc2cdb3ca44093accd03add6b
#
_cell.length_a   1.000
_cell.length_b   1.000
_cell.length_c   1.000
_cell.angle_alpha   90.00
_cell.angle_beta   90.00
_cell.angle_gamma   90.00
#
_symmetry.space_group_name_H-M   'P 1'
#
loop_
_entity.id
_entity.type
_entity.pdbx_description
1 polymer ?
#
loop_
_entity_poly.entity_id
_entity_poly.type
_entity_poly.pdbx_seq_one_letter_code
_entity_poly.pdbx_strand_id
1 'polypeptide(L)'
;VVAACAGNTSWHHMIYRAQRYAPHLSNYAGAAGGRTFPSAAGFHTSMTFFTDDEGVYVLNNRDAPAVAERTPSGELQLEDVANALKSQITKLQDGRLKLPPEVPYVEAHNTWVANKPGTLLVIPVADLAQHVLLSLCYMLQNGLVLTDDVHKRVIPGIDKFSHLVDVNNVWPITFLEQWSMAEVTAELSTSCYAGALMLQAMGLGGWMFNGIDPFSMLGASGNPDVPGLGFRYDTNDSWPYPNPTGLPGVMEGFCPPHYPDMRAAVEAVYKRKYGEGGPFNAGTPGPWKKSAEVRRAAEVHSDEFKECVALQAQYVYDTFGKFPGTVPSIFLITYLQAHHLDLQFYDKFYKPGAYLKTHAEHMANWHKGNASKL
;
A
#
# COMPACT_ATOMS: atom_id res chain seq x y z
N VAL A 1 9.63 -13.94 -2.00
CA VAL A 1 8.52 -13.63 -1.09
C VAL A 1 8.17 -12.15 -1.15
N VAL A 2 9.12 -11.25 -0.88
CA VAL A 2 8.90 -9.78 -0.90
C VAL A 2 8.32 -9.32 -2.25
N ALA A 3 8.84 -9.83 -3.38
CA ALA A 3 8.34 -9.53 -4.71
C ALA A 3 6.86 -9.96 -4.91
N ALA A 4 6.47 -11.10 -4.34
CA ALA A 4 5.10 -11.57 -4.37
C ALA A 4 4.18 -10.66 -3.54
N CYS A 5 4.64 -10.19 -2.36
CA CYS A 5 3.91 -9.22 -1.55
C CYS A 5 3.83 -7.83 -2.23
N ALA A 6 4.86 -7.42 -2.95
CA ALA A 6 4.81 -6.20 -3.76
C ALA A 6 3.85 -6.33 -4.95
N GLY A 7 3.60 -7.55 -5.38
CA GLY A 7 2.49 -7.97 -6.22
C GLY A 7 2.66 -7.72 -7.69
N ASN A 8 3.62 -6.93 -8.14
CA ASN A 8 3.69 -6.66 -9.56
C ASN A 8 5.03 -7.01 -10.17
N THR A 9 4.96 -7.88 -11.14
CA THR A 9 6.10 -8.25 -11.97
C THR A 9 5.78 -8.14 -13.46
N SER A 10 4.51 -7.94 -13.81
CA SER A 10 4.07 -7.82 -15.21
C SER A 10 2.76 -7.03 -15.28
N TRP A 11 2.27 -6.87 -16.50
CA TRP A 11 0.97 -6.27 -16.72
C TRP A 11 -0.15 -7.14 -16.18
N HIS A 12 -1.09 -6.53 -15.47
CA HIS A 12 -2.30 -7.20 -15.03
C HIS A 12 -3.29 -7.27 -16.20
N HIS A 13 -3.59 -8.48 -16.64
CA HIS A 13 -4.51 -8.71 -17.75
C HIS A 13 -5.94 -8.84 -17.24
N MET A 14 -6.73 -7.82 -17.48
CA MET A 14 -8.16 -7.86 -17.22
C MET A 14 -8.91 -8.23 -18.51
N ILE A 15 -10.05 -8.89 -18.36
CA ILE A 15 -11.00 -9.03 -19.46
C ILE A 15 -11.74 -7.71 -19.57
N TYR A 16 -11.51 -7.01 -20.67
CA TYR A 16 -12.22 -5.77 -20.95
C TYR A 16 -13.52 -6.00 -21.66
N ARG A 17 -14.47 -5.17 -21.35
CA ARG A 17 -15.51 -4.86 -22.32
C ARG A 17 -14.91 -3.88 -23.32
N ALA A 18 -14.81 -4.31 -24.56
CA ALA A 18 -14.47 -3.38 -25.62
C ALA A 18 -15.43 -2.20 -25.60
N GLN A 19 -14.92 -1.00 -25.69
CA GLN A 19 -15.73 0.19 -25.82
C GLN A 19 -16.57 0.05 -27.09
N ARG A 20 -17.84 0.38 -27.02
CA ARG A 20 -18.78 0.27 -28.15
C ARG A 20 -18.30 1.00 -29.40
N TYR A 21 -17.63 2.11 -29.21
CA TYR A 21 -17.10 2.99 -30.28
C TYR A 21 -15.58 2.98 -30.41
N ALA A 22 -14.88 2.41 -29.43
CA ALA A 22 -13.43 2.33 -29.39
C ALA A 22 -12.96 1.01 -28.78
N PRO A 23 -13.16 -0.13 -29.47
CA PRO A 23 -12.90 -1.46 -28.94
C PRO A 23 -11.41 -1.74 -28.64
N HIS A 24 -10.52 -0.89 -29.15
CA HIS A 24 -9.07 -0.96 -28.87
C HIS A 24 -8.66 -0.23 -27.60
N LEU A 25 -9.57 0.55 -26.99
CA LEU A 25 -9.30 1.28 -25.76
C LEU A 25 -9.81 0.51 -24.55
N SER A 26 -9.06 0.58 -23.48
CA SER A 26 -9.46 0.06 -22.19
C SER A 26 -10.30 1.08 -21.42
N ASN A 27 -11.32 0.62 -20.71
CA ASN A 27 -12.04 1.45 -19.74
C ASN A 27 -11.16 1.85 -18.55
N TYR A 28 -10.05 1.13 -18.33
CA TYR A 28 -9.16 1.28 -17.20
C TYR A 28 -7.73 1.53 -17.68
N ALA A 29 -7.53 2.60 -18.42
CA ALA A 29 -6.21 2.95 -18.97
C ALA A 29 -5.10 2.99 -17.89
N GLY A 30 -5.44 3.38 -16.67
CA GLY A 30 -4.51 3.42 -15.55
C GLY A 30 -4.25 2.08 -14.85
N ALA A 31 -5.08 1.06 -15.09
CA ALA A 31 -4.94 -0.25 -14.44
C ALA A 31 -3.96 -1.18 -15.16
N ALA A 32 -3.39 -0.77 -16.28
CA ALA A 32 -2.53 -1.64 -17.08
C ALA A 32 -1.20 -2.01 -16.40
N GLY A 33 -0.72 -1.20 -15.49
CA GLY A 33 0.45 -1.50 -14.65
C GLY A 33 0.09 -2.14 -13.32
N GLY A 34 -1.02 -2.85 -13.27
CA GLY A 34 -1.59 -3.40 -12.04
C GLY A 34 -0.73 -4.44 -11.34
N ARG A 35 -1.14 -4.79 -10.14
CA ARG A 35 -0.52 -5.80 -9.30
C ARG A 35 -1.26 -7.14 -9.40
N THR A 36 -0.65 -8.20 -8.89
CA THR A 36 -1.25 -9.54 -8.87
C THR A 36 -2.35 -9.69 -7.82
N PHE A 37 -2.47 -8.75 -6.90
CA PHE A 37 -3.54 -8.67 -5.92
C PHE A 37 -4.43 -7.43 -6.18
N PRO A 38 -5.70 -7.46 -5.74
CA PRO A 38 -6.63 -6.36 -5.97
C PRO A 38 -6.26 -5.12 -5.16
N SER A 39 -6.50 -3.97 -5.78
CA SER A 39 -6.54 -2.68 -5.12
C SER A 39 -7.80 -1.95 -5.60
N ALA A 40 -8.51 -1.29 -4.71
CA ALA A 40 -9.72 -0.56 -5.05
C ALA A 40 -9.42 0.46 -6.16
N ALA A 41 -10.21 0.45 -7.21
CA ALA A 41 -10.04 1.29 -8.40
C ALA A 41 -8.60 1.31 -8.98
N GLY A 42 -7.75 0.36 -8.61
CA GLY A 42 -6.35 0.31 -9.03
C GLY A 42 -5.48 1.42 -8.42
N PHE A 43 -5.81 1.91 -7.25
CA PHE A 43 -5.11 3.04 -6.62
C PHE A 43 -3.68 2.71 -6.19
N HIS A 44 -3.43 1.50 -5.70
CA HIS A 44 -2.11 1.01 -5.29
C HIS A 44 -1.36 1.98 -4.39
N THR A 45 -1.92 2.24 -3.22
CA THR A 45 -1.40 3.23 -2.26
C THR A 45 -0.38 2.66 -1.28
N SER A 46 -0.04 1.37 -1.39
CA SER A 46 0.86 0.68 -0.46
C SER A 46 2.28 0.51 -0.97
N MET A 47 3.23 0.52 -0.04
CA MET A 47 4.63 0.12 -0.20
C MET A 47 4.93 -1.12 0.63
N THR A 48 5.93 -1.90 0.19
CA THR A 48 6.33 -3.13 0.87
C THR A 48 7.63 -2.94 1.64
N PHE A 49 7.53 -2.78 2.95
CA PHE A 49 8.67 -2.81 3.87
C PHE A 49 8.96 -4.25 4.27
N PHE A 50 10.20 -4.53 4.63
CA PHE A 50 10.57 -5.84 5.17
C PHE A 50 11.84 -5.77 6.01
N THR A 51 12.03 -6.75 6.87
CA THR A 51 13.23 -6.87 7.70
C THR A 51 13.69 -8.30 7.82
N ASP A 52 15.00 -8.49 7.80
CA ASP A 52 15.73 -9.71 8.12
C ASP A 52 16.85 -9.40 9.12
N ASP A 53 17.80 -10.31 9.33
CA ASP A 53 18.89 -10.08 10.28
C ASP A 53 19.90 -9.03 9.82
N GLU A 54 19.97 -8.74 8.52
CA GLU A 54 20.91 -7.81 7.94
C GLU A 54 20.40 -6.37 7.91
N GLY A 55 19.07 -6.17 7.88
CA GLY A 55 18.54 -4.83 7.79
C GLY A 55 17.03 -4.68 7.77
N VAL A 56 16.64 -3.43 7.69
CA VAL A 56 15.29 -2.98 7.35
C VAL A 56 15.31 -2.36 5.97
N TYR A 57 14.37 -2.73 5.15
CA TYR A 57 14.33 -2.36 3.74
C TYR A 57 12.94 -1.91 3.32
N VAL A 58 12.90 -1.18 2.22
CA VAL A 58 11.67 -0.90 1.49
C VAL A 58 11.81 -1.28 0.02
N LEU A 59 10.81 -1.93 -0.53
CA LEU A 59 10.63 -2.09 -1.96
C LEU A 59 9.61 -1.03 -2.40
N ASN A 60 10.07 -0.05 -3.17
CA ASN A 60 9.23 1.04 -3.65
C ASN A 60 8.37 0.60 -4.83
N ASN A 61 7.24 -0.03 -4.54
CA ASN A 61 6.28 -0.47 -5.55
C ASN A 61 5.10 0.51 -5.74
N ARG A 62 4.98 1.53 -4.90
CA ARG A 62 3.96 2.59 -5.02
C ARG A 62 4.34 3.66 -6.04
N ASP A 63 5.57 4.14 -5.95
CA ASP A 63 6.02 5.33 -6.67
C ASP A 63 6.89 5.00 -7.89
N ALA A 64 7.32 3.75 -8.00
CA ALA A 64 8.11 3.29 -9.14
C ALA A 64 7.19 2.92 -10.33
N PRO A 65 7.63 3.18 -11.58
CA PRO A 65 6.93 2.72 -12.77
C PRO A 65 6.79 1.20 -12.79
N ALA A 66 5.74 0.70 -13.44
CA ALA A 66 5.58 -0.74 -13.65
C ALA A 66 6.79 -1.36 -14.35
N VAL A 67 7.17 -2.59 -13.97
CA VAL A 67 8.36 -3.25 -14.51
C VAL A 67 8.29 -3.39 -16.03
N ALA A 68 7.12 -3.73 -16.56
CA ALA A 68 6.91 -3.87 -18.02
C ALA A 68 7.17 -2.60 -18.82
N GLU A 69 7.08 -1.43 -18.21
CA GLU A 69 7.36 -0.14 -18.86
C GLU A 69 8.87 0.10 -19.05
N ARG A 70 9.70 -0.70 -18.40
CA ARG A 70 11.16 -0.56 -18.40
C ARG A 70 11.88 -1.46 -19.38
N THR A 71 11.15 -2.37 -20.04
CA THR A 71 11.75 -3.35 -20.96
C THR A 71 11.73 -2.82 -22.38
N PRO A 72 12.87 -2.39 -22.94
CA PRO A 72 12.91 -1.74 -24.27
C PRO A 72 12.47 -2.64 -25.42
N SER A 73 12.67 -3.96 -25.28
CA SER A 73 12.35 -4.96 -26.32
C SER A 73 10.86 -5.33 -26.40
N GLY A 74 10.06 -4.95 -25.40
CA GLY A 74 8.66 -5.37 -25.28
C GLY A 74 8.46 -6.83 -24.89
N GLU A 75 9.52 -7.62 -24.71
CA GLU A 75 9.48 -8.97 -24.16
C GLU A 75 10.01 -8.94 -22.73
N LEU A 76 9.15 -9.37 -21.79
CA LEU A 76 9.48 -9.39 -20.37
C LEU A 76 10.09 -10.76 -20.00
N GLN A 77 11.37 -10.76 -19.68
CA GLN A 77 12.06 -11.94 -19.15
C GLN A 77 12.03 -11.92 -17.62
N LEU A 78 12.00 -13.12 -16.99
CA LEU A 78 12.02 -13.21 -15.52
C LEU A 78 13.25 -12.55 -14.88
N GLU A 79 14.38 -12.58 -15.55
CA GLU A 79 15.60 -11.91 -15.08
C GLU A 79 15.46 -10.39 -15.09
N ASP A 80 14.86 -9.82 -16.12
CA ASP A 80 14.57 -8.37 -16.21
C ASP A 80 13.66 -7.93 -15.08
N VAL A 81 12.63 -8.71 -14.80
CA VAL A 81 11.69 -8.49 -13.68
C VAL A 81 12.44 -8.53 -12.35
N ALA A 82 13.26 -9.55 -12.12
CA ALA A 82 14.01 -9.70 -10.88
C ALA A 82 15.00 -8.54 -10.67
N ASN A 83 15.71 -8.12 -11.71
CA ASN A 83 16.66 -7.02 -11.66
C ASN A 83 15.94 -5.67 -11.43
N ALA A 84 14.82 -5.43 -12.09
CA ALA A 84 14.01 -4.24 -11.88
C ALA A 84 13.48 -4.17 -10.44
N LEU A 85 13.01 -5.27 -9.87
CA LEU A 85 12.57 -5.31 -8.47
C LEU A 85 13.72 -5.07 -7.50
N LYS A 86 14.87 -5.70 -7.72
CA LYS A 86 16.07 -5.47 -6.89
C LYS A 86 16.50 -4.00 -6.90
N SER A 87 16.43 -3.33 -8.06
CA SER A 87 16.78 -1.90 -8.18
C SER A 87 15.83 -0.96 -7.43
N GLN A 88 14.67 -1.44 -7.01
CA GLN A 88 13.68 -0.68 -6.24
C GLN A 88 13.80 -0.89 -4.73
N ILE A 89 14.69 -1.78 -4.29
CA ILE A 89 14.92 -2.04 -2.88
C ILE A 89 15.95 -1.03 -2.35
N THR A 90 15.55 -0.35 -1.29
CA THR A 90 16.44 0.56 -0.54
C THR A 90 16.58 0.03 0.88
N LYS A 91 17.82 -0.07 1.35
CA LYS A 91 18.13 -0.37 2.75
C LYS A 91 17.93 0.89 3.58
N LEU A 92 17.15 0.81 4.64
CA LEU A 92 16.83 1.93 5.52
C LEU A 92 17.68 1.92 6.80
N GLN A 93 17.93 0.73 7.34
CA GLN A 93 18.65 0.55 8.61
C GLN A 93 19.50 -0.73 8.56
N ASP A 94 20.59 -0.76 9.32
CA ASP A 94 21.36 -1.97 9.58
C ASP A 94 20.75 -2.77 10.72
N GLY A 95 20.80 -4.10 10.57
CA GLY A 95 20.21 -5.04 11.51
C GLY A 95 18.70 -5.07 11.50
N ARG A 96 18.16 -6.06 12.16
CA ARG A 96 16.71 -6.32 12.24
C ARG A 96 15.95 -5.14 12.86
N LEU A 97 14.71 -4.95 12.39
CA LEU A 97 13.79 -3.94 12.94
C LEU A 97 13.69 -4.06 14.47
N LYS A 98 13.99 -2.96 15.15
CA LYS A 98 13.94 -2.90 16.62
C LYS A 98 12.48 -2.75 17.07
N LEU A 99 11.96 -3.85 17.55
CA LEU A 99 10.62 -3.95 18.15
C LEU A 99 10.70 -4.92 19.33
N PRO A 100 10.42 -4.49 20.57
CA PRO A 100 10.45 -5.38 21.72
C PRO A 100 9.44 -6.53 21.54
N PRO A 101 9.85 -7.80 21.76
CA PRO A 101 8.98 -8.96 21.57
C PRO A 101 8.08 -9.20 22.80
N GLU A 102 7.41 -8.17 23.28
CA GLU A 102 6.60 -8.18 24.48
C GLU A 102 5.42 -7.21 24.39
N VAL A 103 4.42 -7.38 25.24
CA VAL A 103 3.30 -6.46 25.39
C VAL A 103 3.84 -5.11 25.91
N PRO A 104 3.37 -3.96 25.39
CA PRO A 104 2.26 -3.77 24.43
C PRO A 104 2.64 -3.83 22.95
N TYR A 105 3.91 -4.01 22.62
CA TYR A 105 4.41 -3.89 21.22
C TYR A 105 3.99 -5.08 20.36
N VAL A 106 3.97 -6.27 20.96
CA VAL A 106 3.52 -7.51 20.32
C VAL A 106 2.52 -8.19 21.25
N GLU A 107 1.39 -8.61 20.70
CA GLU A 107 0.38 -9.35 21.46
C GLU A 107 0.94 -10.64 22.07
N ALA A 108 0.52 -10.97 23.28
CA ALA A 108 1.10 -12.03 24.10
C ALA A 108 1.22 -13.40 23.39
N HIS A 109 0.23 -13.74 22.54
CA HIS A 109 0.24 -15.00 21.79
C HIS A 109 1.19 -15.01 20.58
N ASN A 110 1.75 -13.86 20.20
CA ASN A 110 2.71 -13.73 19.09
C ASN A 110 4.15 -13.46 19.55
N THR A 111 4.40 -13.22 20.83
CA THR A 111 5.72 -12.84 21.36
C THR A 111 6.80 -13.88 21.11
N TRP A 112 6.43 -15.14 20.96
CA TRP A 112 7.36 -16.26 20.74
C TRP A 112 7.80 -16.39 19.28
N VAL A 113 7.08 -15.80 18.31
CA VAL A 113 7.30 -16.03 16.88
C VAL A 113 7.53 -14.75 16.08
N ALA A 114 6.92 -13.62 16.46
CA ALA A 114 6.98 -12.39 15.68
C ALA A 114 8.39 -11.79 15.65
N ASN A 115 8.86 -11.43 14.46
CA ASN A 115 10.13 -10.74 14.20
C ASN A 115 11.38 -11.42 14.82
N LYS A 116 11.43 -12.75 14.82
CA LYS A 116 12.56 -13.50 15.40
C LYS A 116 13.78 -13.51 14.50
N PRO A 117 15.00 -13.60 15.07
CA PRO A 117 16.22 -13.83 14.29
C PRO A 117 16.09 -15.06 13.36
N GLY A 118 16.72 -14.99 12.19
CA GLY A 118 16.66 -16.04 11.18
C GLY A 118 15.37 -16.05 10.32
N THR A 119 14.47 -15.09 10.54
CA THR A 119 13.19 -14.98 9.82
C THR A 119 13.10 -13.72 8.98
N LEU A 120 12.15 -13.70 8.04
CA LEU A 120 11.78 -12.51 7.26
C LEU A 120 10.41 -12.03 7.71
N LEU A 121 10.28 -10.76 8.06
CA LEU A 121 9.00 -10.10 8.31
C LEU A 121 8.71 -9.12 7.19
N VAL A 122 7.58 -9.29 6.48
CA VAL A 122 7.11 -8.39 5.44
C VAL A 122 5.96 -7.54 5.97
N ILE A 123 6.05 -6.24 5.76
CA ILE A 123 5.23 -5.21 6.38
C ILE A 123 4.68 -4.30 5.27
N PRO A 124 3.52 -4.60 4.68
CA PRO A 124 2.92 -3.66 3.74
C PRO A 124 2.32 -2.47 4.48
N VAL A 125 2.66 -1.27 4.04
CA VAL A 125 2.21 0.00 4.61
C VAL A 125 1.52 0.81 3.54
N ALA A 126 0.34 1.36 3.83
CA ALA A 126 -0.44 2.15 2.90
C ALA A 126 -0.53 3.62 3.30
N ASP A 127 -0.54 4.49 2.30
CA ASP A 127 -0.93 5.88 2.41
C ASP A 127 -2.47 5.98 2.32
N LEU A 128 -3.11 6.00 3.48
CA LEU A 128 -4.56 6.10 3.55
C LEU A 128 -5.04 7.52 3.20
N ALA A 129 -4.22 8.56 3.43
CA ALA A 129 -4.54 9.90 2.99
C ALA A 129 -4.64 9.98 1.46
N GLN A 130 -3.69 9.39 0.73
CA GLN A 130 -3.78 9.27 -0.73
C GLN A 130 -5.05 8.51 -1.16
N HIS A 131 -5.37 7.42 -0.48
CA HIS A 131 -6.54 6.60 -0.82
C HIS A 131 -7.84 7.39 -0.64
N VAL A 132 -8.00 8.09 0.48
CA VAL A 132 -9.18 8.93 0.76
C VAL A 132 -9.29 10.07 -0.26
N LEU A 133 -8.19 10.74 -0.65
CA LEU A 133 -8.22 11.76 -1.71
C LEU A 133 -8.69 11.19 -3.05
N LEU A 134 -8.20 10.01 -3.43
CA LEU A 134 -8.61 9.36 -4.67
C LEU A 134 -10.08 8.92 -4.63
N SER A 135 -10.53 8.41 -3.49
CA SER A 135 -11.93 8.06 -3.25
C SER A 135 -12.83 9.29 -3.29
N LEU A 136 -12.39 10.42 -2.73
CA LEU A 136 -13.11 11.70 -2.80
C LEU A 136 -13.23 12.18 -4.25
N CYS A 137 -12.18 12.10 -5.05
CA CYS A 137 -12.25 12.40 -6.49
C CYS A 137 -13.29 11.52 -7.20
N TYR A 138 -13.29 10.22 -6.89
CA TYR A 138 -14.25 9.27 -7.46
C TYR A 138 -15.70 9.60 -7.05
N MET A 139 -15.94 9.92 -5.78
CA MET A 139 -17.26 10.31 -5.30
C MET A 139 -17.76 11.58 -5.97
N LEU A 140 -16.89 12.59 -6.09
CA LEU A 140 -17.23 13.84 -6.74
C LEU A 140 -17.57 13.66 -8.25
N GLN A 141 -16.84 12.78 -8.96
CA GLN A 141 -17.18 12.40 -10.33
C GLN A 141 -18.57 11.77 -10.47
N ASN A 142 -19.05 11.13 -9.40
CA ASN A 142 -20.39 10.54 -9.33
C ASN A 142 -21.44 11.51 -8.76
N GLY A 143 -21.11 12.79 -8.65
CA GLY A 143 -22.02 13.84 -8.18
C GLY A 143 -22.24 13.87 -6.68
N LEU A 144 -21.36 13.25 -5.89
CA LEU A 144 -21.45 13.17 -4.43
C LEU A 144 -20.51 14.18 -3.79
N VAL A 145 -20.95 14.83 -2.72
CA VAL A 145 -20.12 15.73 -1.89
C VAL A 145 -20.10 15.24 -0.45
N LEU A 146 -19.10 15.64 0.33
CA LEU A 146 -19.03 15.27 1.73
C LEU A 146 -19.95 16.12 2.61
N THR A 147 -20.41 15.51 3.69
CA THR A 147 -21.02 16.20 4.82
C THR A 147 -20.32 15.81 6.10
N ASP A 148 -20.14 16.77 7.00
CA ASP A 148 -19.57 16.52 8.32
C ASP A 148 -20.66 15.93 9.24
N ASP A 149 -20.67 14.61 9.29
CA ASP A 149 -21.62 13.84 10.11
C ASP A 149 -21.21 13.79 11.59
N VAL A 150 -19.95 14.12 11.90
CA VAL A 150 -19.45 14.24 13.30
C VAL A 150 -20.00 15.50 13.96
N HIS A 151 -19.85 16.66 13.31
CA HIS A 151 -20.34 17.95 13.84
C HIS A 151 -21.69 18.36 13.29
N LYS A 152 -22.37 17.50 12.50
CA LYS A 152 -23.72 17.71 11.96
C LYS A 152 -23.84 18.99 11.13
N ARG A 153 -22.94 19.23 10.21
CA ARG A 153 -22.94 20.43 9.36
C ARG A 153 -22.51 20.17 7.93
N VAL A 154 -22.95 21.04 7.04
CA VAL A 154 -22.53 21.08 5.64
C VAL A 154 -21.13 21.70 5.56
N ILE A 155 -20.33 21.25 4.62
CA ILE A 155 -18.99 21.82 4.39
C ILE A 155 -19.17 23.27 3.86
N PRO A 156 -18.62 24.29 4.54
CA PRO A 156 -18.77 25.66 4.12
C PRO A 156 -18.21 25.92 2.71
N GLY A 157 -18.96 26.62 1.87
CA GLY A 157 -18.53 27.01 0.53
C GLY A 157 -18.70 25.94 -0.55
N ILE A 158 -19.28 24.79 -0.22
CA ILE A 158 -19.55 23.73 -1.20
C ILE A 158 -20.60 24.16 -2.25
N ASP A 159 -21.50 25.07 -1.87
CA ASP A 159 -22.53 25.65 -2.71
C ASP A 159 -22.00 26.35 -3.98
N LYS A 160 -20.76 26.85 -3.94
CA LYS A 160 -20.07 27.42 -5.10
C LYS A 160 -19.96 26.45 -6.28
N PHE A 161 -19.99 25.16 -6.02
CA PHE A 161 -19.81 24.09 -6.97
C PHE A 161 -21.13 23.42 -7.40
N SER A 162 -22.27 24.04 -7.07
CA SER A 162 -23.60 23.50 -7.41
C SER A 162 -23.87 23.30 -8.89
N HIS A 163 -23.08 23.93 -9.75
CA HIS A 163 -23.11 23.73 -11.19
C HIS A 163 -22.29 22.51 -11.67
N LEU A 164 -21.38 21.99 -10.82
CA LEU A 164 -20.58 20.79 -11.09
C LEU A 164 -21.17 19.53 -10.45
N VAL A 165 -21.79 19.66 -9.29
CA VAL A 165 -22.26 18.55 -8.45
C VAL A 165 -23.59 18.86 -7.79
N ASP A 166 -24.33 17.84 -7.43
CA ASP A 166 -25.53 18.01 -6.60
C ASP A 166 -25.09 18.12 -5.12
N VAL A 167 -25.07 19.36 -4.62
CA VAL A 167 -24.67 19.67 -3.24
C VAL A 167 -25.62 19.07 -2.17
N ASN A 168 -26.76 18.52 -2.56
CA ASN A 168 -27.68 17.81 -1.69
C ASN A 168 -27.44 16.29 -1.67
N ASN A 169 -26.66 15.79 -2.61
CA ASN A 169 -26.28 14.37 -2.67
C ASN A 169 -25.03 14.16 -1.83
N VAL A 170 -25.23 14.02 -0.52
CA VAL A 170 -24.16 14.06 0.47
C VAL A 170 -23.73 12.68 0.96
N TRP A 171 -22.43 12.53 1.21
CA TRP A 171 -21.85 11.36 1.86
C TRP A 171 -21.17 11.75 3.18
N PRO A 172 -21.36 10.97 4.24
CA PRO A 172 -20.68 11.21 5.51
C PRO A 172 -19.15 11.10 5.38
N ILE A 173 -18.41 12.02 6.00
CA ILE A 173 -16.94 11.94 6.10
C ILE A 173 -16.54 10.59 6.71
N THR A 174 -17.18 10.21 7.83
CA THR A 174 -16.86 8.95 8.53
C THR A 174 -17.06 7.73 7.63
N PHE A 175 -18.07 7.74 6.79
CA PHE A 175 -18.34 6.63 5.88
C PHE A 175 -17.27 6.52 4.79
N LEU A 176 -16.88 7.64 4.14
CA LEU A 176 -15.83 7.65 3.13
C LEU A 176 -14.51 7.12 3.69
N GLU A 177 -14.12 7.58 4.89
CA GLU A 177 -12.87 7.20 5.54
C GLU A 177 -12.86 5.74 5.98
N GLN A 178 -13.95 5.23 6.55
CA GLN A 178 -14.10 3.82 6.92
C GLN A 178 -14.13 2.91 5.69
N TRP A 179 -14.81 3.33 4.63
CA TRP A 179 -14.82 2.60 3.36
C TRP A 179 -13.42 2.51 2.78
N SER A 180 -12.70 3.63 2.71
CA SER A 180 -11.31 3.68 2.23
C SER A 180 -10.39 2.78 3.07
N MET A 181 -10.56 2.77 4.39
CA MET A 181 -9.79 1.90 5.28
C MET A 181 -10.11 0.41 5.02
N ALA A 182 -11.36 0.05 4.76
CA ALA A 182 -11.74 -1.32 4.41
C ALA A 182 -11.11 -1.76 3.08
N GLU A 183 -11.11 -0.90 2.07
CA GLU A 183 -10.48 -1.14 0.78
C GLU A 183 -8.96 -1.32 0.91
N VAL A 184 -8.31 -0.46 1.68
CA VAL A 184 -6.86 -0.56 1.98
C VAL A 184 -6.55 -1.83 2.77
N THR A 185 -7.37 -2.21 3.74
CA THR A 185 -7.23 -3.47 4.48
C THR A 185 -7.26 -4.68 3.54
N ALA A 186 -8.15 -4.68 2.56
CA ALA A 186 -8.21 -5.74 1.55
C ALA A 186 -6.94 -5.77 0.69
N GLU A 187 -6.41 -4.61 0.27
CA GLU A 187 -5.15 -4.51 -0.48
C GLU A 187 -3.99 -5.09 0.33
N LEU A 188 -3.79 -4.64 1.58
CA LEU A 188 -2.69 -5.08 2.44
C LEU A 188 -2.77 -6.59 2.75
N SER A 189 -3.98 -7.08 3.05
CA SER A 189 -4.19 -8.50 3.37
C SER A 189 -3.94 -9.40 2.16
N THR A 190 -4.40 -9.03 0.97
CA THR A 190 -4.17 -9.82 -0.24
C THR A 190 -2.73 -9.73 -0.72
N SER A 191 -2.02 -8.63 -0.46
CA SER A 191 -0.56 -8.52 -0.62
C SER A 191 0.17 -9.57 0.22
N CYS A 192 -0.12 -9.65 1.51
CA CYS A 192 0.45 -10.67 2.40
C CYS A 192 0.04 -12.09 1.98
N TYR A 193 -1.20 -12.29 1.54
CA TYR A 193 -1.68 -13.58 1.06
C TYR A 193 -0.94 -14.05 -0.20
N ALA A 194 -0.64 -13.15 -1.14
CA ALA A 194 0.20 -13.47 -2.29
C ALA A 194 1.59 -13.96 -1.86
N GLY A 195 2.18 -13.33 -0.86
CA GLY A 195 3.42 -13.79 -0.22
C GLY A 195 3.28 -15.16 0.45
N ALA A 196 2.17 -15.42 1.14
CA ALA A 196 1.90 -16.71 1.79
C ALA A 196 1.77 -17.85 0.75
N LEU A 197 1.15 -17.61 -0.39
CA LEU A 197 1.14 -18.58 -1.51
C LEU A 197 2.55 -18.83 -2.03
N MET A 198 3.38 -17.81 -2.12
CA MET A 198 4.77 -17.95 -2.55
C MET A 198 5.59 -18.78 -1.55
N LEU A 199 5.36 -18.63 -0.23
CA LEU A 199 6.01 -19.48 0.77
C LEU A 199 5.73 -20.97 0.51
N GLN A 200 4.49 -21.33 0.23
CA GLN A 200 4.13 -22.71 -0.11
C GLN A 200 4.86 -23.20 -1.37
N ALA A 201 4.91 -22.36 -2.41
CA ALA A 201 5.59 -22.70 -3.66
C ALA A 201 7.10 -22.89 -3.48
N MET A 202 7.72 -22.14 -2.56
CA MET A 202 9.15 -22.18 -2.27
C MET A 202 9.54 -23.24 -1.24
N GLY A 203 8.59 -23.93 -0.61
CA GLY A 203 8.86 -24.86 0.48
C GLY A 203 9.30 -24.18 1.77
N LEU A 204 8.84 -22.95 2.02
CA LEU A 204 9.02 -22.22 3.25
C LEU A 204 7.79 -22.32 4.15
N GLY A 205 7.99 -22.14 5.44
CA GLY A 205 6.92 -21.93 6.41
C GLY A 205 6.64 -20.45 6.61
N GLY A 206 5.51 -20.16 7.23
CA GLY A 206 5.14 -18.80 7.57
C GLY A 206 3.63 -18.62 7.66
N TRP A 207 3.23 -17.43 8.04
CA TRP A 207 1.83 -17.11 8.23
C TRP A 207 1.59 -15.60 8.17
N MET A 208 0.40 -15.27 7.78
CA MET A 208 -0.12 -13.92 7.77
C MET A 208 -0.86 -13.67 9.09
N PHE A 209 -0.59 -12.55 9.75
CA PHE A 209 -1.17 -12.22 11.05
C PHE A 209 -1.29 -10.72 11.28
N ASN A 210 -2.09 -10.32 12.24
CA ASN A 210 -2.04 -9.05 12.93
C ASN A 210 -1.77 -9.34 14.42
N GLY A 211 -1.17 -8.45 15.14
CA GLY A 211 -0.81 -8.72 16.54
C GLY A 211 0.56 -8.15 16.87
N ILE A 212 0.98 -7.21 16.02
CA ILE A 212 2.02 -6.24 16.34
C ILE A 212 1.32 -4.89 16.40
N ASP A 213 1.60 -4.10 17.43
CA ASP A 213 1.05 -2.75 17.54
C ASP A 213 1.47 -1.91 16.32
N PRO A 214 0.52 -1.40 15.52
CA PRO A 214 0.82 -0.68 14.28
C PRO A 214 1.59 0.62 14.53
N PHE A 215 1.35 1.29 15.64
CA PHE A 215 2.05 2.55 15.96
C PHE A 215 3.49 2.30 16.38
N SER A 216 3.75 1.24 17.14
CA SER A 216 5.12 0.79 17.45
C SER A 216 5.87 0.35 16.19
N MET A 217 5.19 -0.36 15.29
CA MET A 217 5.77 -0.75 13.99
C MET A 217 6.17 0.47 13.17
N LEU A 218 5.35 1.51 13.11
CA LEU A 218 5.65 2.74 12.39
C LEU A 218 6.66 3.64 13.11
N GLY A 219 6.88 3.46 14.42
CA GLY A 219 7.73 4.33 15.24
C GLY A 219 6.98 5.43 15.97
N ALA A 220 5.66 5.30 16.08
CA ALA A 220 4.76 6.26 16.72
C ALA A 220 4.25 5.77 18.10
N SER A 221 5.00 4.91 18.79
CA SER A 221 4.66 4.40 20.12
C SER A 221 4.81 5.43 21.25
N GLY A 222 5.49 6.55 20.97
CA GLY A 222 5.90 7.51 21.99
C GLY A 222 7.14 7.10 22.81
N ASN A 223 7.65 5.88 22.63
CA ASN A 223 8.87 5.40 23.26
C ASN A 223 10.08 5.59 22.33
N PRO A 224 11.09 6.42 22.67
CA PRO A 224 12.26 6.66 21.83
C PRO A 224 13.13 5.42 21.64
N ASP A 225 13.04 4.43 22.51
CA ASP A 225 13.77 3.16 22.38
C ASP A 225 13.11 2.19 21.39
N VAL A 226 11.92 2.54 20.90
CA VAL A 226 11.15 1.76 19.94
C VAL A 226 10.94 2.59 18.65
N PRO A 227 12.00 2.79 17.85
CA PRO A 227 11.95 3.64 16.67
C PRO A 227 11.11 3.05 15.54
N GLY A 228 10.80 1.75 15.56
CA GLY A 228 10.07 1.08 14.50
C GLY A 228 10.66 1.36 13.12
N LEU A 229 9.81 1.64 12.13
CA LEU A 229 10.21 2.04 10.78
C LEU A 229 10.65 3.51 10.69
N GLY A 230 10.49 4.31 11.76
CA GLY A 230 10.92 5.70 11.82
C GLY A 230 9.99 6.70 11.12
N PHE A 231 8.71 6.39 10.98
CA PHE A 231 7.73 7.33 10.44
C PHE A 231 7.60 8.57 11.34
N ARG A 232 7.50 9.73 10.71
CA ARG A 232 7.08 10.97 11.37
C ARG A 232 5.62 10.84 11.79
N TYR A 233 5.28 11.36 12.96
CA TYR A 233 3.91 11.35 13.46
C TYR A 233 3.61 12.59 14.27
N ASP A 234 2.32 12.91 14.36
CA ASP A 234 1.77 13.96 15.20
C ASP A 234 0.87 13.35 16.27
N THR A 235 0.69 14.08 17.36
CA THR A 235 -0.23 13.76 18.47
C THR A 235 -1.12 14.95 18.77
N ASN A 236 -2.34 14.68 19.23
CA ASN A 236 -3.27 15.68 19.69
C ASN A 236 -4.15 15.05 20.78
N ASP A 237 -4.45 15.79 21.85
CA ASP A 237 -5.25 15.30 22.98
C ASP A 237 -6.67 14.86 22.58
N SER A 238 -7.19 15.38 21.47
CA SER A 238 -8.49 15.00 20.92
C SER A 238 -8.45 13.72 20.09
N TRP A 239 -7.27 13.18 19.76
CA TRP A 239 -7.14 11.96 18.96
C TRP A 239 -6.99 10.73 19.84
N PRO A 240 -7.64 9.62 19.49
CA PRO A 240 -7.53 8.37 20.26
C PRO A 240 -6.17 7.68 20.11
N TYR A 241 -5.36 8.09 19.12
CA TYR A 241 -4.05 7.51 18.79
C TYR A 241 -3.17 8.52 18.02
N PRO A 242 -1.85 8.31 17.99
CA PRO A 242 -0.95 9.14 17.18
C PRO A 242 -1.27 9.01 15.70
N ASN A 243 -0.95 10.04 14.91
CA ASN A 243 -1.19 10.07 13.46
C ASN A 243 0.14 10.01 12.70
N PRO A 244 0.58 8.85 12.21
CA PRO A 244 1.74 8.77 11.34
C PRO A 244 1.45 9.48 10.01
N THR A 245 2.40 10.33 9.55
CA THR A 245 2.21 11.21 8.38
C THR A 245 3.18 10.93 7.23
N GLY A 246 4.19 10.10 7.45
CA GLY A 246 5.13 9.68 6.41
C GLY A 246 6.51 9.37 6.94
N LEU A 247 7.30 8.68 6.12
CA LEU A 247 8.73 8.45 6.32
C LEU A 247 9.50 9.35 5.36
N PRO A 248 10.18 10.40 5.86
CA PRO A 248 10.80 11.43 5.03
C PRO A 248 11.71 10.88 3.93
N GLY A 249 11.46 11.30 2.69
CA GLY A 249 12.25 10.89 1.52
C GLY A 249 12.03 9.45 1.05
N VAL A 250 11.16 8.67 1.72
CA VAL A 250 10.88 7.27 1.40
C VAL A 250 9.40 7.06 1.06
N MET A 251 8.52 7.40 1.98
CA MET A 251 7.08 7.26 1.82
C MET A 251 6.36 8.42 2.50
N GLU A 252 6.04 9.43 1.75
CA GLU A 252 5.31 10.59 2.27
C GLU A 252 3.80 10.41 2.08
N GLY A 253 3.03 10.83 3.08
CA GLY A 253 1.57 10.87 3.01
C GLY A 253 1.10 12.06 2.15
N PHE A 254 -0.01 11.88 1.42
CA PHE A 254 -0.63 12.97 0.66
C PHE A 254 -1.45 13.90 1.56
N CYS A 255 -0.78 14.45 2.56
CA CYS A 255 -1.34 15.38 3.55
C CYS A 255 -0.22 16.25 4.17
N PRO A 256 -0.54 17.27 4.96
CA PRO A 256 0.45 17.93 5.80
C PRO A 256 1.09 16.95 6.81
N PRO A 257 2.34 17.18 7.24
CA PRO A 257 3.18 18.32 6.95
C PRO A 257 4.03 18.21 5.67
N HIS A 258 3.97 17.08 4.94
CA HIS A 258 4.75 16.94 3.69
C HIS A 258 4.28 17.96 2.64
N TYR A 259 2.99 18.09 2.45
CA TYR A 259 2.39 19.16 1.68
C TYR A 259 1.96 20.31 2.63
N PRO A 260 2.09 21.57 2.23
CA PRO A 260 1.76 22.71 3.10
C PRO A 260 0.26 22.76 3.46
N ASP A 261 -0.60 22.26 2.59
CA ASP A 261 -2.04 22.19 2.75
C ASP A 261 -2.64 21.09 1.87
N MET A 262 -3.94 20.85 1.98
CA MET A 262 -4.62 19.82 1.20
C MET A 262 -4.77 20.19 -0.28
N ARG A 263 -4.73 21.47 -0.64
CA ARG A 263 -4.70 21.92 -2.04
C ARG A 263 -3.43 21.44 -2.73
N ALA A 264 -2.28 21.65 -2.09
CA ALA A 264 -0.99 21.15 -2.60
C ALA A 264 -0.95 19.63 -2.70
N ALA A 265 -1.54 18.92 -1.73
CA ALA A 265 -1.67 17.47 -1.79
C ALA A 265 -2.53 16.99 -2.98
N VAL A 266 -3.67 17.64 -3.23
CA VAL A 266 -4.53 17.36 -4.39
C VAL A 266 -3.77 17.60 -5.69
N GLU A 267 -3.12 18.75 -5.86
CA GLU A 267 -2.31 19.03 -7.06
C GLU A 267 -1.20 17.98 -7.26
N ALA A 268 -0.57 17.52 -6.20
CA ALA A 268 0.44 16.47 -6.26
C ALA A 268 -0.14 15.13 -6.75
N VAL A 269 -1.36 14.76 -6.30
CA VAL A 269 -2.08 13.56 -6.80
C VAL A 269 -2.32 13.68 -8.30
N TYR A 270 -2.78 14.83 -8.77
CA TYR A 270 -3.02 15.06 -10.20
C TYR A 270 -1.73 15.04 -11.02
N LYS A 271 -0.68 15.70 -10.52
CA LYS A 271 0.64 15.66 -11.16
C LYS A 271 1.16 14.23 -11.27
N ARG A 272 0.99 13.40 -10.23
CA ARG A 272 1.37 12.00 -10.25
C ARG A 272 0.58 11.19 -11.28
N LYS A 273 -0.70 11.46 -11.47
CA LYS A 273 -1.57 10.73 -12.43
C LYS A 273 -1.34 11.15 -13.87
N TYR A 274 -1.25 12.44 -14.13
CA TYR A 274 -1.27 13.03 -15.48
C TYR A 274 0.06 13.66 -15.91
N GLY A 275 0.98 13.87 -14.99
CA GLY A 275 2.32 14.38 -15.27
C GLY A 275 3.20 13.37 -15.99
N GLU A 276 4.44 13.75 -16.28
CA GLU A 276 5.43 12.89 -16.91
C GLU A 276 5.63 11.59 -16.12
N GLY A 277 5.60 10.45 -16.82
CA GLY A 277 5.67 9.11 -16.19
C GLY A 277 4.37 8.64 -15.54
N GLY A 278 3.35 9.49 -15.46
CA GLY A 278 2.07 9.15 -14.85
C GLY A 278 1.22 8.18 -15.70
N PRO A 279 0.34 7.39 -15.06
CA PRO A 279 -0.44 6.36 -15.76
C PRO A 279 -1.41 6.90 -16.81
N PHE A 280 -1.78 8.16 -16.74
CA PHE A 280 -2.68 8.81 -17.71
C PHE A 280 -1.96 9.81 -18.61
N ASN A 281 -0.63 9.87 -18.56
CA ASN A 281 0.14 10.70 -19.47
C ASN A 281 0.35 10.00 -20.81
N ALA A 282 0.00 10.66 -21.91
CA ALA A 282 0.10 10.09 -23.24
C ALA A 282 1.54 9.72 -23.66
N GLY A 283 2.54 10.38 -23.08
CA GLY A 283 3.95 10.09 -23.32
C GLY A 283 4.50 8.91 -22.52
N THR A 284 3.76 8.42 -21.53
CA THR A 284 4.18 7.26 -20.73
C THR A 284 4.00 5.97 -21.54
N PRO A 285 5.05 5.16 -21.74
CA PRO A 285 4.94 3.88 -22.44
C PRO A 285 3.90 2.95 -21.78
N GLY A 286 3.35 2.03 -22.56
CA GLY A 286 2.39 1.04 -22.08
C GLY A 286 2.37 -0.21 -22.97
N PRO A 287 1.61 -1.24 -22.61
CA PRO A 287 1.59 -2.52 -23.33
C PRO A 287 0.73 -2.49 -24.61
N TRP A 288 0.02 -1.40 -24.84
CA TRP A 288 -0.90 -1.30 -25.99
C TRP A 288 -0.17 -0.84 -27.24
N LYS A 289 -0.59 -1.34 -28.41
CA LYS A 289 -0.09 -0.85 -29.71
C LYS A 289 -0.32 0.64 -29.89
N LYS A 290 -1.35 1.19 -29.24
CA LYS A 290 -1.72 2.60 -29.25
C LYS A 290 -1.75 3.19 -27.84
N SER A 291 -0.65 3.04 -27.11
CA SER A 291 -0.55 3.44 -25.70
C SER A 291 -1.02 4.88 -25.45
N ALA A 292 -0.62 5.82 -26.31
CA ALA A 292 -1.02 7.22 -26.17
C ALA A 292 -2.55 7.44 -26.26
N GLU A 293 -3.24 6.69 -27.13
CA GLU A 293 -4.69 6.78 -27.24
C GLU A 293 -5.38 6.19 -26.01
N VAL A 294 -4.90 5.04 -25.54
CA VAL A 294 -5.44 4.40 -24.32
C VAL A 294 -5.28 5.30 -23.11
N ARG A 295 -4.11 5.89 -22.92
CA ARG A 295 -3.86 6.78 -21.79
C ARG A 295 -4.66 8.09 -21.85
N ARG A 296 -4.87 8.66 -23.03
CA ARG A 296 -5.74 9.83 -23.22
C ARG A 296 -7.23 9.54 -23.03
N ALA A 297 -7.64 8.27 -22.99
CA ALA A 297 -9.04 7.93 -22.72
C ALA A 297 -9.45 8.29 -21.27
N ALA A 298 -8.51 8.49 -20.37
CA ALA A 298 -8.77 9.05 -19.05
C ALA A 298 -8.92 10.57 -19.15
N GLU A 299 -10.12 11.06 -18.84
CA GLU A 299 -10.40 12.48 -18.83
C GLU A 299 -9.66 13.19 -17.69
N VAL A 300 -9.07 14.34 -18.00
CA VAL A 300 -8.45 15.20 -16.99
C VAL A 300 -9.52 16.09 -16.40
N HIS A 301 -9.65 16.09 -15.09
CA HIS A 301 -10.59 16.95 -14.40
C HIS A 301 -10.22 18.44 -14.55
N SER A 302 -11.22 19.30 -14.58
CA SER A 302 -11.05 20.75 -14.61
C SER A 302 -10.39 21.26 -13.31
N ASP A 303 -9.80 22.46 -13.39
CA ASP A 303 -9.24 23.11 -12.20
C ASP A 303 -10.32 23.37 -11.14
N GLU A 304 -11.53 23.69 -11.55
CA GLU A 304 -12.66 23.89 -10.68
C GLU A 304 -13.09 22.60 -9.96
N PHE A 305 -13.02 21.45 -10.64
CA PHE A 305 -13.22 20.15 -10.00
C PHE A 305 -12.15 19.89 -8.92
N LYS A 306 -10.87 20.15 -9.22
CA LYS A 306 -9.76 20.03 -8.26
C LYS A 306 -9.95 20.96 -7.06
N GLU A 307 -10.43 22.16 -7.29
CA GLU A 307 -10.77 23.14 -6.23
C GLU A 307 -11.88 22.59 -5.30
N CYS A 308 -12.89 21.95 -5.86
CA CYS A 308 -13.96 21.34 -5.09
C CYS A 308 -13.46 20.19 -4.22
N VAL A 309 -12.55 19.35 -4.76
CA VAL A 309 -11.86 18.30 -3.97
C VAL A 309 -11.04 18.93 -2.85
N ALA A 310 -10.21 19.94 -3.18
CA ALA A 310 -9.33 20.59 -2.25
C ALA A 310 -10.07 21.30 -1.11
N LEU A 311 -11.20 21.95 -1.41
CA LEU A 311 -12.05 22.60 -0.40
C LEU A 311 -12.55 21.58 0.63
N GLN A 312 -13.03 20.43 0.19
CA GLN A 312 -13.55 19.38 1.06
C GLN A 312 -12.44 18.74 1.90
N ALA A 313 -11.32 18.40 1.26
CA ALA A 313 -10.17 17.83 1.96
C ALA A 313 -9.55 18.81 2.98
N GLN A 314 -9.45 20.11 2.61
CA GLN A 314 -8.95 21.15 3.52
C GLN A 314 -9.88 21.34 4.72
N TYR A 315 -11.20 21.33 4.48
CA TYR A 315 -12.17 21.39 5.56
C TYR A 315 -11.99 20.23 6.57
N VAL A 316 -11.74 19.01 6.09
CA VAL A 316 -11.46 17.85 6.97
C VAL A 316 -10.20 18.14 7.79
N TYR A 317 -9.11 18.54 7.13
CA TYR A 317 -7.85 18.84 7.81
C TYR A 317 -8.01 19.92 8.87
N ASP A 318 -8.64 21.06 8.54
CA ASP A 318 -8.83 22.20 9.45
C ASP A 318 -9.73 21.87 10.63
N THR A 319 -10.70 20.99 10.41
CA THR A 319 -11.70 20.61 11.42
C THR A 319 -11.17 19.57 12.41
N PHE A 320 -10.43 18.58 11.91
CA PHE A 320 -9.96 17.43 12.70
C PHE A 320 -8.48 17.53 13.09
N GLY A 321 -7.75 18.50 12.53
CA GLY A 321 -6.31 18.67 12.74
C GLY A 321 -5.43 17.66 11.99
N LYS A 322 -6.02 16.78 11.20
CA LYS A 322 -5.34 15.78 10.38
C LYS A 322 -6.19 15.40 9.17
N PHE A 323 -5.56 14.77 8.19
CA PHE A 323 -6.25 14.17 7.04
C PHE A 323 -5.72 12.74 6.77
N PRO A 324 -6.62 11.75 6.71
CA PRO A 324 -8.06 11.79 6.99
C PRO A 324 -8.40 12.22 8.43
N GLY A 325 -9.65 12.63 8.67
CA GLY A 325 -10.06 13.22 9.95
C GLY A 325 -10.23 12.21 11.08
N THR A 326 -10.83 11.06 10.80
CA THR A 326 -11.23 10.07 11.81
C THR A 326 -10.39 8.78 11.81
N VAL A 327 -9.58 8.56 10.78
CA VAL A 327 -8.66 7.41 10.65
C VAL A 327 -7.21 7.89 10.50
N PRO A 328 -6.17 7.04 10.65
CA PRO A 328 -4.79 7.47 10.51
C PRO A 328 -4.43 7.79 9.05
N SER A 329 -3.46 8.69 8.83
CA SER A 329 -2.99 9.06 7.49
C SER A 329 -2.16 7.94 6.83
N ILE A 330 -1.34 7.24 7.63
CA ILE A 330 -0.58 6.05 7.21
C ILE A 330 -1.14 4.86 7.97
N PHE A 331 -1.36 3.77 7.26
CA PHE A 331 -2.07 2.61 7.79
C PHE A 331 -1.36 1.30 7.46
N LEU A 332 -1.38 0.40 8.42
CA LEU A 332 -1.01 -1.00 8.27
C LEU A 332 -1.81 -1.84 9.26
N ILE A 333 -1.99 -3.13 8.95
CA ILE A 333 -2.76 -4.02 9.82
C ILE A 333 -2.27 -5.46 9.78
N THR A 334 -1.72 -5.91 8.64
CA THR A 334 -1.37 -7.30 8.41
C THR A 334 0.09 -7.42 8.05
N TYR A 335 0.75 -8.43 8.58
CA TYR A 335 2.16 -8.76 8.36
C TYR A 335 2.27 -10.17 7.81
N LEU A 336 3.35 -10.48 7.10
CA LEU A 336 3.71 -11.84 6.71
C LEU A 336 5.04 -12.21 7.35
N GLN A 337 5.02 -13.20 8.24
CA GLN A 337 6.20 -13.82 8.79
C GLN A 337 6.60 -15.01 7.92
N ALA A 338 7.83 -15.05 7.46
CA ALA A 338 8.39 -16.16 6.69
C ALA A 338 9.57 -16.79 7.42
N HIS A 339 9.65 -18.11 7.45
CA HIS A 339 10.72 -18.84 8.10
C HIS A 339 10.92 -20.23 7.46
N HIS A 340 12.02 -20.89 7.76
CA HIS A 340 12.21 -22.30 7.44
C HIS A 340 11.36 -23.18 8.34
N LEU A 341 10.96 -24.34 7.86
CA LEU A 341 10.43 -25.37 8.75
C LEU A 341 11.58 -26.12 9.44
N ASP A 342 11.48 -26.29 10.75
CA ASP A 342 12.33 -27.21 11.48
C ASP A 342 11.87 -28.65 11.23
N LEU A 343 12.42 -29.28 10.18
CA LEU A 343 12.02 -30.62 9.78
C LEU A 343 12.30 -31.67 10.86
N GLN A 344 13.36 -31.47 11.68
CA GLN A 344 13.66 -32.41 12.80
C GLN A 344 12.58 -32.36 13.87
N PHE A 345 12.05 -31.17 14.17
CA PHE A 345 10.92 -31.02 15.07
C PHE A 345 9.67 -31.72 14.51
N TYR A 346 9.38 -31.55 13.21
CA TYR A 346 8.25 -32.21 12.58
C TYR A 346 8.41 -33.73 12.58
N ASP A 347 9.56 -34.27 12.22
CA ASP A 347 9.84 -35.70 12.19
C ASP A 347 9.74 -36.35 13.60
N LYS A 348 10.09 -35.56 14.64
CA LYS A 348 10.04 -36.05 16.02
C LYS A 348 8.64 -36.06 16.61
N PHE A 349 7.81 -35.06 16.31
CA PHE A 349 6.55 -34.82 17.00
C PHE A 349 5.29 -35.00 16.15
N TYR A 350 5.42 -35.07 14.84
CA TYR A 350 4.28 -35.17 13.94
C TYR A 350 4.28 -36.50 13.17
N LYS A 351 3.10 -36.88 12.67
CA LYS A 351 2.97 -38.03 11.80
C LYS A 351 3.60 -37.73 10.42
N PRO A 352 4.07 -38.77 9.69
CA PRO A 352 4.51 -38.61 8.29
C PRO A 352 3.45 -37.87 7.45
N GLY A 353 3.89 -36.93 6.62
CA GLY A 353 3.01 -36.11 5.79
C GLY A 353 2.57 -34.78 6.44
N ALA A 354 3.13 -34.40 7.59
CA ALA A 354 2.85 -33.14 8.24
C ALA A 354 3.50 -31.92 7.55
N TYR A 355 4.42 -32.15 6.61
CA TYR A 355 4.96 -31.13 5.72
C TYR A 355 5.07 -31.65 4.28
N LEU A 356 5.15 -30.72 3.32
CA LEU A 356 5.22 -31.04 1.91
C LEU A 356 6.64 -31.43 1.50
N LYS A 357 6.75 -32.20 0.41
CA LYS A 357 8.05 -32.54 -0.19
C LYS A 357 8.87 -31.29 -0.55
N THR A 358 8.22 -30.22 -0.99
CA THR A 358 8.87 -28.94 -1.29
C THR A 358 9.60 -28.33 -0.11
N HIS A 359 9.14 -28.53 1.13
CA HIS A 359 9.84 -28.06 2.34
C HIS A 359 11.16 -28.83 2.54
N ALA A 360 11.14 -30.16 2.34
CA ALA A 360 12.35 -30.97 2.42
C ALA A 360 13.35 -30.62 1.30
N GLU A 361 12.87 -30.39 0.08
CA GLU A 361 13.68 -29.96 -1.06
C GLU A 361 14.31 -28.58 -0.81
N HIS A 362 13.56 -27.63 -0.27
CA HIS A 362 14.08 -26.33 0.10
C HIS A 362 15.24 -26.44 1.11
N MET A 363 15.04 -27.19 2.19
CA MET A 363 16.09 -27.41 3.21
C MET A 363 17.32 -28.10 2.61
N ALA A 364 17.13 -29.12 1.78
CA ALA A 364 18.23 -29.83 1.12
C ALA A 364 19.02 -28.97 0.15
N ASN A 365 18.38 -28.05 -0.55
CA ASN A 365 19.01 -27.21 -1.58
C ASN A 365 19.70 -25.96 -0.98
N TRP A 366 19.10 -25.34 0.01
CA TRP A 366 19.50 -24.01 0.48
C TRP A 366 20.13 -24.00 1.87
N HIS A 367 19.97 -25.08 2.67
CA HIS A 367 20.41 -25.09 4.06
C HIS A 367 21.24 -26.32 4.44
N LYS A 368 22.07 -26.81 3.50
CA LYS A 368 23.00 -27.91 3.73
C LYS A 368 23.94 -27.58 4.88
N GLY A 369 23.77 -28.21 6.02
CA GLY A 369 24.59 -28.06 7.22
C GLY A 369 24.00 -27.22 8.35
N ASN A 370 22.85 -26.60 8.19
CA ASN A 370 22.20 -25.80 9.23
C ASN A 370 20.99 -26.47 9.90
N ALA A 371 20.75 -27.73 9.66
CA ALA A 371 19.63 -28.49 10.25
C ALA A 371 19.68 -28.64 11.79
N SER A 372 20.66 -28.05 12.46
CA SER A 372 20.88 -28.23 13.91
C SER A 372 20.92 -26.93 14.71
N LYS A 373 20.51 -25.79 14.16
CA LYS A 373 20.66 -24.48 14.85
C LYS A 373 19.41 -23.61 14.91
N LEU A 374 18.22 -24.19 14.74
CA LEU A 374 16.96 -23.50 15.03
C LEU A 374 16.33 -24.07 16.28
#